data_32e7c62a09c07bd1d9fb768e10a4c537
#
_entry.id   32e7c62a09c07bd1d9fb768e10a4c537
#
_cell.length_a   1.000
_cell.length_b   1.000
_cell.length_c   1.000
_cell.angle_alpha   90.00
_cell.angle_beta   90.00
_cell.angle_gamma   90.00
#
_symmetry.space_group_name_H-M   'P 1'
#
loop_
_entity.id
_entity.type
_entity.pdbx_description
1 polymer ?
#
loop_
_entity_poly.entity_id
_entity_poly.type
_entity_poly.pdbx_seq_one_letter_code
_entity_poly.pdbx_strand_id
1 'polypeptide(L)'
;YAQALMELGALICKPTNPNCLKCPISKKCKSFRKKDFKLVKNSKKNIDKYFILNVYKKDKKYLLVKNTKFKFLKNLRIFPMQELSKPKKFNKTINFKMSNMNMNIKIQYPKNVREISSSCWVDQKKIGNSMLPTFTKKVVKYLEGNL
;
A
#
# COMPACT_ATOMS: atom_id res chain seq x y z
N TYR A 1 -4.90 28.07 2.86
CA TYR A 1 -6.14 27.68 3.54
C TYR A 1 -6.15 26.18 3.90
N ALA A 2 -5.90 25.28 2.97
CA ALA A 2 -5.87 23.84 3.22
C ALA A 2 -4.79 23.43 4.25
N GLN A 3 -3.61 24.03 4.17
CA GLN A 3 -2.52 23.79 5.12
C GLN A 3 -2.92 24.22 6.54
N ALA A 4 -3.53 25.40 6.70
CA ALA A 4 -3.99 25.88 8.00
C ALA A 4 -5.05 24.97 8.64
N LEU A 5 -5.93 24.35 7.84
CA LEU A 5 -6.90 23.37 8.34
C LEU A 5 -6.21 22.05 8.78
N MET A 6 -5.19 21.62 8.06
CA MET A 6 -4.41 20.43 8.46
C MET A 6 -3.67 20.68 9.77
N GLU A 7 -3.05 21.84 9.94
CA GLU A 7 -2.37 22.22 11.20
C GLU A 7 -3.35 22.35 12.36
N LEU A 8 -4.51 22.98 12.12
CA LEU A 8 -5.58 23.04 13.11
C LEU A 8 -6.00 21.64 13.57
N GLY A 9 -6.16 20.71 12.63
CA GLY A 9 -6.50 19.31 12.92
C GLY A 9 -5.41 18.56 13.68
N ALA A 10 -4.15 18.84 13.40
CA ALA A 10 -3.02 18.19 14.04
C ALA A 10 -2.77 18.73 15.47
N LEU A 11 -2.89 20.03 15.69
CA LEU A 11 -2.47 20.69 16.93
C LEU A 11 -3.62 20.92 17.92
N ILE A 12 -4.78 21.31 17.42
CA ILE A 12 -5.90 21.80 18.23
C ILE A 12 -7.11 20.87 18.18
N CYS A 13 -7.62 20.58 16.99
CA CYS A 13 -8.84 19.79 16.79
C CYS A 13 -8.55 18.28 16.74
N LYS A 14 -7.98 17.75 17.84
CA LYS A 14 -7.62 16.34 17.94
C LYS A 14 -8.85 15.44 18.10
N PRO A 15 -8.80 14.19 17.57
CA PRO A 15 -9.94 13.28 17.60
C PRO A 15 -10.43 12.91 19.00
N THR A 16 -9.53 12.79 19.96
CA THR A 16 -9.84 12.26 21.30
C THR A 16 -9.92 13.31 22.39
N ASN A 17 -9.33 14.47 22.19
CA ASN A 17 -9.37 15.57 23.19
C ASN A 17 -9.10 16.90 22.49
N PRO A 18 -10.11 17.48 21.83
CA PRO A 18 -9.95 18.74 21.10
C PRO A 18 -9.81 19.90 22.08
N ASN A 19 -8.81 20.75 21.86
CA ASN A 19 -8.62 21.97 22.64
C ASN A 19 -9.48 23.12 22.05
N CYS A 20 -10.79 23.03 22.24
CA CYS A 20 -11.76 23.94 21.61
C CYS A 20 -11.63 25.38 22.12
N LEU A 21 -11.13 25.61 23.34
CA LEU A 21 -10.96 26.95 23.88
C LEU A 21 -9.85 27.74 23.17
N LYS A 22 -8.82 27.04 22.66
CA LYS A 22 -7.74 27.64 21.85
C LYS A 22 -8.04 27.64 20.34
N CYS A 23 -9.23 27.12 19.92
CA CYS A 23 -9.55 27.01 18.52
C CYS A 23 -10.04 28.34 17.93
N PRO A 24 -9.39 28.90 16.90
CA PRO A 24 -9.77 30.21 16.32
C PRO A 24 -11.15 30.20 15.64
N ILE A 25 -11.67 29.02 15.29
CA ILE A 25 -12.98 28.86 14.67
C ILE A 25 -14.05 28.30 15.62
N SER A 26 -13.79 28.24 16.92
CA SER A 26 -14.70 27.66 17.92
C SER A 26 -16.10 28.28 17.89
N LYS A 27 -16.20 29.60 17.74
CA LYS A 27 -17.50 30.33 17.68
C LYS A 27 -18.42 29.86 16.54
N LYS A 28 -17.86 29.42 15.41
CA LYS A 28 -18.59 28.91 14.26
C LYS A 28 -18.66 27.37 14.19
N CYS A 29 -18.03 26.69 15.14
CA CYS A 29 -17.95 25.23 15.13
C CYS A 29 -19.25 24.58 15.60
N LYS A 30 -19.88 23.78 14.74
CA LYS A 30 -21.13 23.07 15.06
C LYS A 30 -20.92 22.02 16.16
N SER A 31 -19.80 21.27 16.13
CA SER A 31 -19.47 20.24 17.14
C SER A 31 -19.24 20.88 18.52
N PHE A 32 -18.56 22.02 18.58
CA PHE A 32 -18.34 22.73 19.82
C PHE A 32 -19.65 23.23 20.44
N ARG A 33 -20.54 23.82 19.62
CA ARG A 33 -21.86 24.28 20.09
C ARG A 33 -22.76 23.16 20.58
N LYS A 34 -22.72 22.00 19.89
CA LYS A 34 -23.52 20.82 20.25
C LYS A 34 -22.87 19.97 21.34
N LYS A 35 -21.62 20.27 21.76
CA LYS A 35 -20.79 19.41 22.63
C LYS A 35 -20.69 17.97 22.12
N ASP A 36 -20.82 17.78 20.80
CA ASP A 36 -20.75 16.47 20.14
C ASP A 36 -19.42 16.34 19.41
N PHE A 37 -18.51 15.59 20.01
CA PHE A 37 -17.18 15.30 19.49
C PHE A 37 -17.05 13.86 19.01
N LYS A 38 -18.17 13.15 18.84
CA LYS A 38 -18.17 11.78 18.36
C LYS A 38 -17.73 11.79 16.88
N LEU A 39 -16.48 11.48 16.67
CA LEU A 39 -16.01 11.17 15.32
C LEU A 39 -16.62 9.83 14.92
N VAL A 40 -17.38 9.84 13.84
CA VAL A 40 -17.82 8.62 13.19
C VAL A 40 -16.55 7.90 12.70
N LYS A 41 -16.03 7.01 13.53
CA LYS A 41 -14.96 6.10 13.12
C LYS A 41 -15.56 5.13 12.12
N ASN A 42 -15.59 5.51 10.85
CA ASN A 42 -15.75 4.53 9.78
C ASN A 42 -14.47 3.69 9.76
N SER A 43 -14.37 2.73 10.67
CA SER A 43 -13.34 1.71 10.61
C SER A 43 -13.61 0.89 9.35
N LYS A 44 -12.93 1.22 8.26
CA LYS A 44 -12.98 0.39 7.06
C LYS A 44 -12.56 -1.01 7.49
N LYS A 45 -13.45 -1.99 7.35
CA LYS A 45 -13.13 -3.39 7.64
C LYS A 45 -11.90 -3.79 6.81
N ASN A 46 -10.97 -4.49 7.44
CA ASN A 46 -9.85 -5.07 6.70
C ASN A 46 -10.39 -6.11 5.72
N ILE A 47 -9.85 -6.10 4.52
CA ILE A 47 -10.23 -7.02 3.44
C ILE A 47 -9.01 -7.89 3.16
N ASP A 48 -9.17 -9.20 3.30
CA ASP A 48 -8.13 -10.15 2.94
C ASP A 48 -8.20 -10.47 1.45
N LYS A 49 -7.06 -10.30 0.77
CA LYS A 49 -6.91 -10.62 -0.64
C LYS A 49 -5.73 -11.54 -0.86
N TYR A 50 -5.85 -12.41 -1.85
CA TYR A 50 -4.90 -13.47 -2.15
C TYR A 50 -4.30 -13.25 -3.53
N PHE A 51 -2.98 -13.33 -3.61
CA PHE A 51 -2.25 -13.07 -4.85
C PHE A 51 -1.19 -14.15 -5.11
N ILE A 52 -0.95 -14.42 -6.38
CA ILE A 52 0.24 -15.10 -6.86
C ILE A 52 1.15 -14.03 -7.46
N LEU A 53 2.39 -13.96 -6.99
CA LEU A 53 3.41 -13.04 -7.48
C LEU A 53 4.48 -13.84 -8.20
N ASN A 54 4.68 -13.55 -9.49
CA ASN A 54 5.66 -14.21 -10.33
C ASN A 54 6.98 -13.45 -10.32
N VAL A 55 8.04 -14.10 -9.88
CA VAL A 55 9.39 -13.56 -9.87
C VAL A 55 10.17 -14.13 -11.04
N TYR A 56 10.52 -13.28 -11.99
CA TYR A 56 11.45 -13.59 -13.07
C TYR A 56 12.78 -12.90 -12.76
N LYS A 57 13.86 -13.67 -12.69
CA LYS A 57 15.21 -13.17 -12.43
C LYS A 57 16.15 -13.62 -13.54
N LYS A 58 16.90 -12.68 -14.11
CA LYS A 58 17.95 -12.92 -15.10
C LYS A 58 19.11 -11.95 -14.84
N ASP A 59 20.33 -12.44 -14.75
CA ASP A 59 21.57 -11.65 -14.61
C ASP A 59 21.47 -10.53 -13.54
N LYS A 60 21.03 -10.88 -12.34
CA LYS A 60 20.81 -9.95 -11.21
C LYS A 60 19.76 -8.86 -11.51
N LYS A 61 18.89 -9.07 -12.49
CA LYS A 61 17.76 -8.18 -12.82
C LYS A 61 16.43 -8.87 -12.53
N TYR A 62 15.45 -8.08 -12.12
CA TYR A 62 14.08 -8.53 -11.93
C TYR A 62 13.18 -7.94 -13.02
N LEU A 63 12.24 -8.75 -13.52
CA LEU A 63 11.21 -8.29 -14.46
C LEU A 63 10.11 -7.60 -13.69
N LEU A 64 9.86 -6.33 -13.99
CA LEU A 64 8.76 -5.55 -13.46
C LEU A 64 7.82 -5.15 -14.59
N VAL A 65 6.53 -5.00 -14.27
CA VAL A 65 5.49 -4.60 -15.21
C VAL A 65 4.78 -3.34 -14.71
N LYS A 66 4.31 -2.51 -15.63
CA LYS A 66 3.44 -1.39 -15.30
C LYS A 66 2.07 -1.92 -14.87
N ASN A 67 1.65 -1.60 -13.65
CA ASN A 67 0.36 -2.06 -13.14
C ASN A 67 -0.79 -1.29 -13.78
N THR A 68 -1.49 -1.92 -14.69
CA THR A 68 -2.72 -1.41 -15.32
C THR A 68 -3.97 -2.13 -14.81
N LYS A 69 -3.81 -3.30 -14.17
CA LYS A 69 -4.90 -4.18 -13.77
C LYS A 69 -5.51 -3.82 -12.42
N PHE A 70 -4.67 -3.49 -11.43
CA PHE A 70 -5.13 -3.26 -10.06
C PHE A 70 -5.35 -1.76 -9.80
N LYS A 71 -6.39 -1.45 -8.99
CA LYS A 71 -6.66 -0.07 -8.56
C LYS A 71 -5.57 0.48 -7.62
N PHE A 72 -4.94 -0.39 -6.80
CA PHE A 72 -3.80 -0.02 -5.97
C PHE A 72 -2.52 0.04 -6.79
N LEU A 73 -1.62 0.95 -6.46
CA LEU A 73 -0.34 1.17 -7.16
C LEU A 73 -0.51 1.30 -8.70
N LYS A 74 -1.63 1.86 -9.14
CA LYS A 74 -1.95 2.02 -10.57
C LYS A 74 -0.86 2.81 -11.28
N ASN A 75 -0.49 2.37 -12.47
CA ASN A 75 0.58 2.93 -13.31
C ASN A 75 1.99 2.83 -12.74
N LEU A 76 2.18 2.24 -11.56
CA LEU A 76 3.51 2.01 -11.00
C LEU A 76 4.06 0.65 -11.42
N ARG A 77 5.37 0.49 -11.34
CA ARG A 77 6.06 -0.77 -11.68
C ARG A 77 6.07 -1.70 -10.49
N ILE A 78 5.48 -2.89 -10.68
CA ILE A 78 5.38 -3.95 -9.68
C ILE A 78 5.80 -5.28 -10.30
N PHE A 79 6.02 -6.30 -9.47
CA PHE A 79 6.15 -7.66 -9.99
C PHE A 79 4.86 -8.11 -10.69
N PRO A 80 4.95 -8.94 -11.74
CA PRO A 80 3.78 -9.56 -12.34
C PRO A 80 2.98 -10.32 -11.28
N MET A 81 1.71 -9.98 -11.10
CA MET A 81 0.85 -10.62 -10.09
C MET A 81 -0.54 -10.91 -10.66
N GLN A 82 -1.19 -11.91 -10.03
CA GLN A 82 -2.55 -12.31 -10.31
C GLN A 82 -3.34 -12.39 -9.01
N GLU A 83 -4.52 -11.79 -8.96
CA GLU A 83 -5.46 -11.91 -7.84
C GLU A 83 -6.21 -13.24 -7.95
N LEU A 84 -6.41 -13.91 -6.82
CA LEU A 84 -7.18 -15.15 -6.73
C LEU A 84 -8.56 -14.83 -6.15
N SER A 85 -9.60 -15.38 -6.78
CA SER A 85 -10.99 -15.17 -6.37
C SER A 85 -11.35 -15.91 -5.07
N LYS A 86 -10.63 -16.97 -4.71
CA LYS A 86 -10.87 -17.77 -3.51
C LYS A 86 -9.59 -17.91 -2.68
N PRO A 87 -9.70 -17.92 -1.34
CA PRO A 87 -8.55 -18.20 -0.49
C PRO A 87 -8.06 -19.62 -0.78
N LYS A 88 -6.80 -19.75 -1.17
CA LYS A 88 -6.10 -21.03 -1.20
C LYS A 88 -5.17 -21.09 0.00
N LYS A 89 -5.19 -22.20 0.73
CA LYS A 89 -4.16 -22.45 1.74
C LYS A 89 -2.82 -22.59 1.02
N PHE A 90 -1.91 -21.67 1.27
CA PHE A 90 -0.56 -21.74 0.77
C PHE A 90 0.39 -22.08 1.92
N ASN A 91 1.30 -23.02 1.72
CA ASN A 91 2.27 -23.43 2.75
C ASN A 91 3.28 -22.34 3.10
N LYS A 92 3.54 -21.39 2.21
CA LYS A 92 4.39 -20.21 2.45
C LYS A 92 3.75 -18.99 1.79
N THR A 93 3.35 -18.02 2.58
CA THR A 93 2.82 -16.73 2.13
C THR A 93 3.58 -15.59 2.77
N ILE A 94 3.73 -14.52 2.02
CA ILE A 94 4.16 -13.23 2.56
C ILE A 94 2.92 -12.38 2.77
N ASN A 95 2.82 -11.77 3.93
CA ASN A 95 1.72 -10.90 4.27
C ASN A 95 2.16 -9.44 4.17
N PHE A 96 1.48 -8.66 3.34
CA PHE A 96 1.65 -7.22 3.27
C PHE A 96 0.33 -6.54 3.60
N LYS A 97 0.41 -5.49 4.42
CA LYS A 97 -0.74 -4.62 4.69
C LYS A 97 -0.62 -3.34 3.88
N MET A 98 -1.67 -3.02 3.12
CA MET A 98 -1.77 -1.80 2.33
C MET A 98 -3.12 -1.14 2.59
N SER A 99 -3.13 -0.02 3.34
CA SER A 99 -4.36 0.62 3.80
C SER A 99 -5.23 -0.37 4.60
N ASN A 100 -6.45 -0.64 4.16
CA ASN A 100 -7.37 -1.62 4.75
C ASN A 100 -7.33 -3.00 4.06
N MET A 101 -6.33 -3.26 3.21
CA MET A 101 -6.18 -4.53 2.49
C MET A 101 -5.00 -5.32 3.07
N ASN A 102 -5.27 -6.54 3.52
CA ASN A 102 -4.26 -7.53 3.85
C ASN A 102 -3.99 -8.37 2.61
N MET A 103 -2.79 -8.32 2.11
CA MET A 103 -2.37 -9.06 0.92
C MET A 103 -1.66 -10.34 1.35
N ASN A 104 -2.25 -11.48 1.05
CA ASN A 104 -1.64 -12.80 1.24
C ASN A 104 -1.02 -13.23 -0.09
N ILE A 105 0.30 -13.26 -0.17
CA ILE A 105 1.02 -13.41 -1.43
C ILE A 105 1.80 -14.71 -1.44
N LYS A 106 1.54 -15.55 -2.44
CA LYS A 106 2.39 -16.70 -2.79
C LYS A 106 3.38 -16.28 -3.86
N ILE A 107 4.68 -16.49 -3.61
CA ILE A 107 5.72 -16.28 -4.61
C ILE A 107 5.86 -17.52 -5.47
N GLN A 108 6.02 -17.31 -6.77
CA GLN A 108 6.35 -18.34 -7.75
C GLN A 108 7.51 -17.89 -8.62
N TYR A 109 8.30 -18.85 -9.09
CA TYR A 109 9.44 -18.67 -9.98
C TYR A 109 9.18 -19.43 -11.30
N PRO A 110 8.41 -18.85 -12.23
CA PRO A 110 8.13 -19.51 -13.50
C PRO A 110 9.41 -19.61 -14.34
N LYS A 111 9.62 -20.77 -14.97
CA LYS A 111 10.79 -21.02 -15.83
C LYS A 111 10.75 -20.21 -17.14
N ASN A 112 9.57 -20.04 -17.72
CA ASN A 112 9.39 -19.36 -19.00
C ASN A 112 8.89 -17.94 -18.78
N VAL A 113 9.60 -16.97 -19.31
CA VAL A 113 9.16 -15.58 -19.37
C VAL A 113 8.21 -15.46 -20.55
N ARG A 114 6.91 -15.28 -20.29
CA ARG A 114 5.98 -14.86 -21.32
C ARG A 114 6.22 -13.40 -21.65
N GLU A 115 6.13 -13.03 -22.91
CA GLU A 115 6.13 -11.61 -23.27
C GLU A 115 4.98 -10.90 -22.57
N ILE A 116 5.33 -9.98 -21.67
CA ILE A 116 4.36 -9.18 -20.95
C ILE A 116 4.51 -7.75 -21.45
N SER A 117 3.46 -7.22 -22.05
CA SER A 117 3.44 -5.83 -22.51
C SER A 117 3.80 -4.87 -21.36
N SER A 118 4.57 -3.83 -21.69
CA SER A 118 5.03 -2.83 -20.70
C SER A 118 5.90 -3.38 -19.56
N SER A 119 6.63 -4.47 -19.81
CA SER A 119 7.63 -5.01 -18.89
C SER A 119 9.00 -4.35 -19.06
N CYS A 120 9.78 -4.35 -18.00
CA CYS A 120 11.19 -3.91 -18.02
C CYS A 120 12.01 -4.71 -17.03
N TRP A 121 13.28 -4.95 -17.39
CA TRP A 121 14.27 -5.54 -16.50
C TRP A 121 14.95 -4.45 -15.68
N VAL A 122 14.88 -4.57 -14.37
CA VAL A 122 15.47 -3.61 -13.43
C VAL A 122 16.57 -4.28 -12.62
N ASP A 123 17.73 -3.66 -12.59
CA ASP A 123 18.88 -4.14 -11.85
C ASP A 123 18.58 -4.15 -10.34
N GLN A 124 18.89 -5.25 -9.68
CA GLN A 124 18.68 -5.45 -8.26
C GLN A 124 19.31 -4.34 -7.41
N LYS A 125 20.54 -3.92 -7.72
CA LYS A 125 21.25 -2.85 -7.00
C LYS A 125 20.58 -1.49 -7.14
N LYS A 126 19.92 -1.23 -8.26
CA LYS A 126 19.25 0.06 -8.53
C LYS A 126 17.85 0.16 -7.90
N ILE A 127 17.26 -0.96 -7.46
CA ILE A 127 15.90 -0.99 -6.93
C ILE A 127 15.76 -0.13 -5.67
N GLY A 128 16.73 -0.17 -4.77
CA GLY A 128 16.71 0.63 -3.54
C GLY A 128 16.55 2.12 -3.78
N ASN A 129 17.34 2.66 -4.73
CA ASN A 129 17.41 4.09 -5.05
C ASN A 129 16.44 4.52 -6.16
N SER A 130 15.69 3.58 -6.74
CA SER A 130 14.76 3.88 -7.82
C SER A 130 13.40 4.39 -7.30
N MET A 131 12.66 5.11 -8.15
CA MET A 131 11.29 5.58 -7.88
C MET A 131 10.26 4.42 -7.98
N LEU A 132 10.55 3.30 -7.32
CA LEU A 132 9.65 2.17 -7.26
C LEU A 132 8.77 2.22 -5.99
N PRO A 133 7.56 1.65 -6.04
CA PRO A 133 6.71 1.56 -4.86
C PRO A 133 7.41 0.85 -3.69
N THR A 134 7.14 1.29 -2.48
CA THR A 134 7.62 0.63 -1.25
C THR A 134 7.27 -0.85 -1.23
N PHE A 135 6.13 -1.23 -1.76
CA PHE A 135 5.72 -2.63 -1.93
C PHE A 135 6.75 -3.43 -2.74
N THR A 136 7.12 -2.93 -3.93
CA THR A 136 8.11 -3.59 -4.81
C THR A 136 9.47 -3.72 -4.13
N LYS A 137 9.93 -2.66 -3.44
CA LYS A 137 11.19 -2.67 -2.67
C LYS A 137 11.16 -3.69 -1.53
N LYS A 138 10.05 -3.79 -0.79
CA LYS A 138 9.88 -4.77 0.28
C LYS A 138 9.89 -6.21 -0.24
N VAL A 139 9.27 -6.47 -1.39
CA VAL A 139 9.31 -7.79 -2.03
C VAL A 139 10.76 -8.16 -2.37
N VAL A 140 11.53 -7.25 -2.99
CA VAL A 140 12.95 -7.52 -3.31
C VAL A 140 13.75 -7.80 -2.05
N LYS A 141 13.61 -6.97 -1.01
CA LYS A 141 14.29 -7.20 0.28
C LYS A 141 13.96 -8.57 0.88
N TYR A 142 12.71 -9.01 0.76
CA TYR A 142 12.31 -10.35 1.19
C TYR A 142 12.99 -11.44 0.38
N LEU A 143 13.05 -11.28 -0.94
CA LEU A 143 13.70 -12.26 -1.84
C LEU A 143 15.21 -12.37 -1.58
N GLU A 144 15.85 -11.28 -1.19
CA GLU A 144 17.28 -11.23 -0.85
C GLU A 144 17.58 -11.83 0.53
N GLY A 145 16.68 -11.69 1.48
CA GLY A 145 16.84 -12.22 2.84
C GLY A 145 16.48 -13.70 3.00
N ASN A 146 15.87 -14.31 1.98
CA ASN A 146 15.47 -15.74 1.97
C ASN A 146 16.23 -16.57 0.93
N LEU A 147 17.26 -16.03 0.33
CA LEU A 147 18.26 -16.73 -0.48
C LEU A 147 19.53 -16.92 0.32
#